data_dc74fbbe871625b729b3ac636734d67f
#
_entry.id   dc74fbbe871625b729b3ac636734d67f
#
_cell.length_a   1.000
_cell.length_b   1.000
_cell.length_c   1.000
_cell.angle_alpha   90.00
_cell.angle_beta   90.00
_cell.angle_gamma   90.00
#
_symmetry.space_group_name_H-M   'P 1'
#
loop_
_entity.id
_entity.type
_entity.pdbx_description
1 polymer ?
#
loop_
_entity_poly.entity_id
_entity_poly.type
_entity_poly.pdbx_seq_one_letter_code
_entity_poly.pdbx_strand_id
1 'polypeptide(L)'
;GHSIRRLYDEASETWWFSVVDVVQVLTQQADYQTARKYWNQLKGRLAKEGSVSVTACHRLKLPAADGKNYLTDCATAQTLLRLVQSIPSPKAEPIKLWLAKVGYERMQELADPAQALDRARQTWQQLGRSDKWIQQRMTGQETRNKLTDYWSEHGVEQGREYAILTNLIHQEWAGLSVAAHKAKKGLESQNLRDHMSEAELIFTALAEL
;
A
#
# COMPACT_ATOMS: atom_id res chain seq x y z
N GLY A 1 23.93 4.73 3.52
CA GLY A 1 22.82 3.88 3.95
C GLY A 1 22.70 2.67 3.05
N HIS A 2 22.30 1.52 3.59
CA HIS A 2 22.05 0.33 2.78
C HIS A 2 20.81 0.52 1.93
N SER A 3 20.90 0.26 0.63
CA SER A 3 19.75 0.27 -0.29
C SER A 3 19.08 -1.10 -0.25
N ILE A 4 17.75 -1.11 -0.11
CA ILE A 4 16.94 -2.33 -0.22
C ILE A 4 16.54 -2.52 -1.67
N ARG A 5 17.02 -3.58 -2.31
CA ARG A 5 16.66 -3.93 -3.69
C ARG A 5 15.20 -4.36 -3.74
N ARG A 6 14.53 -3.94 -4.81
CA ARG A 6 13.11 -4.22 -5.02
C ARG A 6 12.82 -4.42 -6.50
N LEU A 7 11.72 -5.13 -6.79
CA LEU A 7 11.19 -5.36 -8.12
C LEU A 7 9.67 -5.12 -8.08
N TYR A 8 9.16 -4.40 -9.05
CA TYR A 8 7.72 -4.28 -9.26
C TYR A 8 7.26 -5.35 -10.25
N ASP A 9 6.24 -6.10 -9.89
CA ASP A 9 5.56 -7.07 -10.75
C ASP A 9 4.27 -6.45 -11.27
N GLU A 10 4.25 -6.11 -12.55
CA GLU A 10 3.10 -5.47 -13.22
C GLU A 10 1.88 -6.39 -13.27
N ALA A 11 2.08 -7.71 -13.37
CA ALA A 11 0.97 -8.65 -13.48
C ALA A 11 0.16 -8.79 -12.19
N SER A 12 0.83 -8.71 -11.04
CA SER A 12 0.20 -8.75 -9.71
C SER A 12 0.10 -7.37 -9.06
N GLU A 13 0.54 -6.30 -9.73
CA GLU A 13 0.62 -4.93 -9.21
C GLU A 13 1.31 -4.86 -7.83
N THR A 14 2.36 -5.68 -7.63
CA THR A 14 2.96 -5.91 -6.31
C THR A 14 4.45 -5.61 -6.30
N TRP A 15 4.91 -4.91 -5.27
CA TRP A 15 6.32 -4.73 -4.98
C TRP A 15 6.91 -5.93 -4.23
N TRP A 16 8.03 -6.43 -4.72
CA TRP A 16 8.84 -7.47 -4.12
C TRP A 16 10.16 -6.89 -3.63
N PHE A 17 10.53 -7.19 -2.40
CA PHE A 17 11.73 -6.67 -1.75
C PHE A 17 12.68 -7.80 -1.39
N SER A 18 13.98 -7.55 -1.49
CA SER A 18 15.03 -8.49 -1.05
C SER A 18 14.96 -8.71 0.46
N VAL A 19 14.68 -9.94 0.88
CA VAL A 19 14.63 -10.30 2.31
C VAL A 19 16.00 -10.16 2.95
N VAL A 20 17.08 -10.54 2.25
CA VAL A 20 18.45 -10.47 2.78
C VAL A 20 18.85 -9.02 3.04
N ASP A 21 18.48 -8.07 2.16
CA ASP A 21 18.79 -6.65 2.35
C ASP A 21 18.06 -6.07 3.57
N VAL A 22 16.77 -6.44 3.75
CA VAL A 22 15.99 -6.05 4.94
C VAL A 22 16.61 -6.63 6.21
N VAL A 23 16.98 -7.91 6.19
CA VAL A 23 17.69 -8.57 7.32
C VAL A 23 19.01 -7.87 7.62
N GLN A 24 19.79 -7.51 6.62
CA GLN A 24 21.06 -6.81 6.79
C GLN A 24 20.86 -5.48 7.54
N VAL A 25 19.89 -4.69 7.14
CA VAL A 25 19.55 -3.41 7.78
C VAL A 25 19.12 -3.62 9.22
N LEU A 26 18.20 -4.56 9.46
CA LEU A 26 17.62 -4.78 10.79
C LEU A 26 18.59 -5.41 11.77
N THR A 27 19.46 -6.30 11.32
CA THR A 27 20.45 -6.98 12.18
C THR A 27 21.80 -6.29 12.19
N GLN A 28 21.97 -5.18 11.42
CA GLN A 28 23.20 -4.40 11.33
C GLN A 28 24.41 -5.25 10.93
N GLN A 29 24.20 -6.25 10.05
CA GLN A 29 25.28 -7.07 9.57
C GLN A 29 26.22 -6.27 8.66
N ALA A 30 27.53 -6.47 8.86
CA ALA A 30 28.56 -5.71 8.16
C ALA A 30 28.52 -5.93 6.64
N ASP A 31 28.17 -7.13 6.21
CA ASP A 31 28.18 -7.52 4.80
C ASP A 31 26.99 -8.40 4.42
N TYR A 32 26.74 -8.50 3.12
CA TYR A 32 25.64 -9.27 2.54
C TYR A 32 25.74 -10.77 2.83
N GLN A 33 26.94 -11.35 2.89
CA GLN A 33 27.11 -12.78 3.09
C GLN A 33 26.73 -13.18 4.52
N THR A 34 27.10 -12.36 5.49
CA THR A 34 26.71 -12.57 6.89
C THR A 34 25.19 -12.43 7.07
N ALA A 35 24.56 -11.42 6.44
CA ALA A 35 23.13 -11.27 6.42
C ALA A 35 22.41 -12.47 5.76
N ARG A 36 22.97 -13.00 4.66
CA ARG A 36 22.45 -14.19 3.98
C ARG A 36 22.55 -15.45 4.85
N LYS A 37 23.65 -15.63 5.57
CA LYS A 37 23.79 -16.75 6.54
C LYS A 37 22.72 -16.64 7.64
N TYR A 38 22.56 -15.47 8.22
CA TYR A 38 21.52 -15.20 9.23
C TYR A 38 20.13 -15.50 8.68
N TRP A 39 19.80 -15.02 7.48
CA TRP A 39 18.53 -15.31 6.82
C TRP A 39 18.27 -16.80 6.65
N ASN A 40 19.28 -17.56 6.19
CA ASN A 40 19.14 -19.01 6.01
C ASN A 40 18.85 -19.73 7.33
N GLN A 41 19.48 -19.31 8.43
CA GLN A 41 19.21 -19.86 9.77
C GLN A 41 17.80 -19.50 10.25
N LEU A 42 17.39 -18.24 10.11
CA LEU A 42 16.06 -17.78 10.46
C LEU A 42 15.00 -18.51 9.64
N LYS A 43 15.19 -18.62 8.34
CA LYS A 43 14.32 -19.35 7.41
C LYS A 43 14.14 -20.81 7.83
N GLY A 44 15.23 -21.50 8.18
CA GLY A 44 15.20 -22.88 8.66
C GLY A 44 14.43 -23.02 9.98
N ARG A 45 14.57 -22.09 10.92
CA ARG A 45 13.83 -22.05 12.18
C ARG A 45 12.33 -21.84 11.93
N LEU A 46 11.99 -20.81 11.16
CA LEU A 46 10.59 -20.49 10.84
C LEU A 46 9.88 -21.62 10.06
N ALA A 47 10.61 -22.32 9.19
CA ALA A 47 10.06 -23.49 8.49
C ALA A 47 9.73 -24.63 9.46
N LYS A 48 10.58 -24.91 10.46
CA LYS A 48 10.34 -25.89 11.50
C LYS A 48 9.15 -25.51 12.41
N GLU A 49 8.95 -24.23 12.63
CA GLU A 49 7.81 -23.67 13.38
C GLU A 49 6.50 -23.65 12.56
N GLY A 50 6.52 -24.12 11.30
CA GLY A 50 5.35 -24.09 10.42
C GLY A 50 4.93 -22.69 9.95
N SER A 51 5.85 -21.72 9.97
CA SER A 51 5.54 -20.34 9.59
C SER A 51 5.30 -20.22 8.07
N VAL A 52 4.10 -19.80 7.70
CA VAL A 52 3.72 -19.53 6.29
C VAL A 52 4.54 -18.40 5.64
N SER A 53 5.20 -17.54 6.44
CA SER A 53 6.01 -16.44 5.90
C SER A 53 7.17 -16.95 5.03
N VAL A 54 7.68 -18.15 5.30
CA VAL A 54 8.78 -18.75 4.53
C VAL A 54 8.30 -19.22 3.17
N THR A 55 7.11 -19.83 3.10
CA THR A 55 6.51 -20.32 1.85
C THR A 55 6.02 -19.17 0.98
N ALA A 56 5.73 -18.00 1.57
CA ALA A 56 5.35 -16.79 0.87
C ALA A 56 6.55 -15.98 0.32
N CYS A 57 7.79 -16.47 0.51
CA CYS A 57 8.99 -15.87 -0.11
C CYS A 57 9.22 -16.50 -1.48
N HIS A 58 9.39 -15.66 -2.50
CA HIS A 58 9.66 -16.07 -3.86
C HIS A 58 11.12 -15.79 -4.25
N ARG A 59 11.71 -16.64 -5.09
CA ARG A 59 13.07 -16.40 -5.62
C ARG A 59 12.98 -15.64 -6.93
N LEU A 60 13.39 -14.38 -6.89
CA LEU A 60 13.39 -13.47 -8.04
C LEU A 60 14.83 -13.04 -8.38
N LYS A 61 15.04 -12.71 -9.65
CA LYS A 61 16.32 -12.18 -10.12
C LYS A 61 16.40 -10.69 -9.79
N LEU A 62 17.31 -10.31 -8.91
CA LEU A 62 17.59 -8.92 -8.57
C LEU A 62 19.02 -8.53 -8.95
N PRO A 63 19.26 -7.27 -9.37
CA PRO A 63 20.58 -6.77 -9.69
C PRO A 63 21.48 -6.77 -8.45
N ALA A 64 22.76 -7.10 -8.65
CA ALA A 64 23.80 -7.02 -7.63
C ALA A 64 24.82 -5.93 -7.98
N ALA A 65 25.72 -5.63 -7.04
CA ALA A 65 26.72 -4.57 -7.19
C ALA A 65 27.70 -4.81 -8.37
N ASP A 66 27.86 -6.07 -8.80
CA ASP A 66 28.68 -6.45 -9.98
C ASP A 66 27.94 -6.31 -11.33
N GLY A 67 26.72 -5.76 -11.32
CA GLY A 67 25.89 -5.57 -12.50
C GLY A 67 25.16 -6.83 -13.00
N LYS A 68 25.35 -7.98 -12.34
CA LYS A 68 24.69 -9.25 -12.69
C LYS A 68 23.41 -9.43 -11.87
N ASN A 69 22.50 -10.23 -12.43
CA ASN A 69 21.25 -10.59 -11.74
C ASN A 69 21.38 -11.95 -11.06
N TYR A 70 21.06 -11.99 -9.75
CA TYR A 70 21.10 -13.21 -8.96
C TYR A 70 19.73 -13.53 -8.37
N LEU A 71 19.43 -14.84 -8.31
CA LEU A 71 18.24 -15.34 -7.60
C LEU A 71 18.36 -15.01 -6.11
N THR A 72 17.41 -14.20 -5.64
CA THR A 72 17.35 -13.66 -4.28
C THR A 72 15.99 -13.97 -3.69
N ASP A 73 15.94 -14.36 -2.42
CA ASP A 73 14.67 -14.53 -1.71
C ASP A 73 14.02 -13.13 -1.55
N CYS A 74 12.84 -12.99 -2.12
CA CYS A 74 12.04 -11.77 -2.10
C CYS A 74 10.70 -12.01 -1.42
N ALA A 75 10.17 -10.98 -0.79
CA ALA A 75 8.88 -11.00 -0.12
C ALA A 75 8.11 -9.70 -0.38
N THR A 76 6.78 -9.78 -0.32
CA THR A 76 5.90 -8.61 -0.34
C THR A 76 6.03 -7.83 0.96
N ALA A 77 5.53 -6.59 1.00
CA ALA A 77 5.52 -5.77 2.21
C ALA A 77 4.81 -6.51 3.37
N GLN A 78 3.68 -7.15 3.11
CA GLN A 78 2.94 -7.91 4.12
C GLN A 78 3.79 -9.04 4.73
N THR A 79 4.44 -9.84 3.87
CA THR A 79 5.31 -10.94 4.33
C THR A 79 6.52 -10.40 5.09
N LEU A 80 7.12 -9.28 4.66
CA LEU A 80 8.21 -8.64 5.38
C LEU A 80 7.79 -8.18 6.78
N LEU A 81 6.65 -7.54 6.93
CA LEU A 81 6.12 -7.11 8.24
C LEU A 81 5.95 -8.32 9.18
N ARG A 82 5.58 -9.47 8.66
CA ARG A 82 5.52 -10.71 9.46
C ARG A 82 6.90 -11.25 9.81
N LEU A 83 7.85 -11.23 8.86
CA LEU A 83 9.23 -11.68 9.11
C LEU A 83 9.96 -10.81 10.14
N VAL A 84 9.76 -9.48 10.08
CA VAL A 84 10.36 -8.52 11.03
C VAL A 84 10.01 -8.86 12.49
N GLN A 85 8.81 -9.36 12.75
CA GLN A 85 8.39 -9.77 14.10
C GLN A 85 9.25 -10.90 14.66
N SER A 86 9.82 -11.75 13.80
CA SER A 86 10.65 -12.90 14.17
C SER A 86 12.14 -12.55 14.28
N ILE A 87 12.55 -11.30 13.99
CA ILE A 87 13.94 -10.86 14.08
C ILE A 87 14.19 -10.24 15.46
N PRO A 88 15.02 -10.87 16.33
CA PRO A 88 15.38 -10.31 17.63
C PRO A 88 16.48 -9.23 17.46
N SER A 89 16.06 -8.02 17.10
CA SER A 89 16.99 -6.90 16.91
C SER A 89 16.37 -5.61 17.44
N PRO A 90 17.18 -4.76 18.13
CA PRO A 90 16.74 -3.42 18.56
C PRO A 90 16.26 -2.54 17.39
N LYS A 91 16.80 -2.72 16.18
CA LYS A 91 16.36 -2.02 14.97
C LYS A 91 14.99 -2.48 14.46
N ALA A 92 14.57 -3.70 14.79
CA ALA A 92 13.24 -4.20 14.45
C ALA A 92 12.16 -3.72 15.43
N GLU A 93 12.56 -3.32 16.66
CA GLU A 93 11.63 -2.98 17.74
C GLU A 93 10.68 -1.82 17.39
N PRO A 94 11.12 -0.70 16.79
CA PRO A 94 10.21 0.37 16.39
C PRO A 94 9.12 -0.09 15.40
N ILE A 95 9.44 -1.03 14.49
CA ILE A 95 8.47 -1.59 13.55
C ILE A 95 7.48 -2.50 14.27
N LYS A 96 7.95 -3.31 15.22
CA LYS A 96 7.09 -4.18 16.04
C LYS A 96 6.09 -3.37 16.88
N LEU A 97 6.57 -2.31 17.52
CA LEU A 97 5.73 -1.40 18.29
C LEU A 97 4.70 -0.68 17.41
N TRP A 98 5.12 -0.23 16.23
CA TRP A 98 4.22 0.36 15.26
C TRP A 98 3.14 -0.62 14.81
N LEU A 99 3.50 -1.88 14.51
CA LEU A 99 2.54 -2.93 14.14
C LEU A 99 1.55 -3.22 15.27
N ALA A 100 2.02 -3.28 16.52
CA ALA A 100 1.16 -3.47 17.69
C ALA A 100 0.17 -2.30 17.84
N LYS A 101 0.64 -1.06 17.65
CA LYS A 101 -0.20 0.14 17.67
C LYS A 101 -1.26 0.10 16.58
N VAL A 102 -0.87 -0.13 15.32
CA VAL A 102 -1.81 -0.20 14.17
C VAL A 102 -2.83 -1.31 14.35
N GLY A 103 -2.41 -2.49 14.84
CA GLY A 103 -3.31 -3.58 15.15
C GLY A 103 -4.33 -3.22 16.22
N TYR A 104 -3.89 -2.56 17.30
CA TYR A 104 -4.77 -2.12 18.37
C TYR A 104 -5.76 -1.03 17.90
N GLU A 105 -5.28 -0.03 17.16
CA GLU A 105 -6.13 1.01 16.55
C GLU A 105 -7.20 0.37 15.66
N ARG A 106 -6.86 -0.64 14.87
CA ARG A 106 -7.83 -1.37 14.05
C ARG A 106 -8.87 -2.12 14.88
N MET A 107 -8.48 -2.71 16.00
CA MET A 107 -9.44 -3.35 16.93
C MET A 107 -10.40 -2.32 17.54
N GLN A 108 -9.93 -1.12 17.87
CA GLN A 108 -10.77 -0.03 18.35
C GLN A 108 -11.76 0.44 17.29
N GLU A 109 -11.32 0.57 16.03
CA GLU A 109 -12.18 0.93 14.88
C GLU A 109 -13.27 -0.12 14.60
N LEU A 110 -13.03 -1.40 14.89
CA LEU A 110 -14.06 -2.43 14.79
C LEU A 110 -15.16 -2.28 15.85
N ALA A 111 -14.79 -1.77 17.02
CA ALA A 111 -15.74 -1.49 18.10
C ALA A 111 -16.46 -0.13 17.90
N ASP A 112 -15.76 0.85 17.33
CA ASP A 112 -16.27 2.19 17.04
C ASP A 112 -15.77 2.66 15.66
N PRO A 113 -16.54 2.39 14.57
CA PRO A 113 -16.15 2.75 13.20
C PRO A 113 -15.93 4.25 12.95
N ALA A 114 -16.48 5.13 13.82
CA ALA A 114 -16.28 6.57 13.68
C ALA A 114 -14.79 6.96 13.81
N GLN A 115 -14.00 6.21 14.58
CA GLN A 115 -12.56 6.44 14.74
C GLN A 115 -11.79 6.32 13.42
N ALA A 116 -12.24 5.47 12.49
CA ALA A 116 -11.62 5.39 11.16
C ALA A 116 -11.82 6.68 10.35
N LEU A 117 -12.98 7.33 10.48
CA LEU A 117 -13.27 8.62 9.84
C LEU A 117 -12.42 9.74 10.46
N ASP A 118 -12.28 9.75 11.78
CA ASP A 118 -11.44 10.72 12.48
C ASP A 118 -9.97 10.56 12.11
N ARG A 119 -9.48 9.34 12.00
CA ARG A 119 -8.11 9.05 11.53
C ARG A 119 -7.90 9.53 10.08
N ALA A 120 -8.87 9.31 9.19
CA ALA A 120 -8.80 9.82 7.82
C ALA A 120 -8.73 11.35 7.80
N ARG A 121 -9.58 12.04 8.58
CA ARG A 121 -9.58 13.49 8.74
C ARG A 121 -8.22 14.01 9.24
N GLN A 122 -7.69 13.42 10.30
CA GLN A 122 -6.38 13.78 10.87
C GLN A 122 -5.25 13.60 9.85
N THR A 123 -5.28 12.52 9.05
CA THR A 123 -4.29 12.26 8.01
C THR A 123 -4.29 13.39 6.96
N TRP A 124 -5.46 13.81 6.48
CA TRP A 124 -5.55 14.91 5.50
C TRP A 124 -5.15 16.26 6.12
N GLN A 125 -5.46 16.50 7.40
CA GLN A 125 -5.00 17.71 8.11
C GLN A 125 -3.46 17.74 8.21
N GLN A 126 -2.81 16.61 8.54
CA GLN A 126 -1.34 16.48 8.56
C GLN A 126 -0.71 16.70 7.18
N LEU A 127 -1.43 16.36 6.11
CA LEU A 127 -1.04 16.65 4.72
C LEU A 127 -1.33 18.11 4.30
N GLY A 128 -1.76 18.97 5.23
CA GLY A 128 -2.01 20.39 4.98
C GLY A 128 -3.32 20.72 4.26
N ARG A 129 -4.29 19.79 4.23
CA ARG A 129 -5.60 20.01 3.62
C ARG A 129 -6.46 20.90 4.53
N SER A 130 -7.22 21.84 3.94
CA SER A 130 -8.17 22.67 4.68
C SER A 130 -9.38 21.86 5.16
N ASP A 131 -10.02 22.28 6.24
CA ASP A 131 -11.24 21.62 6.73
C ASP A 131 -12.34 21.59 5.67
N LYS A 132 -12.45 22.66 4.85
CA LYS A 132 -13.41 22.74 3.75
C LYS A 132 -13.10 21.68 2.68
N TRP A 133 -11.84 21.51 2.30
CA TRP A 133 -11.42 20.46 1.38
C TRP A 133 -11.74 19.07 1.94
N ILE A 134 -11.44 18.84 3.21
CA ILE A 134 -11.70 17.57 3.89
C ILE A 134 -13.19 17.26 3.89
N GLN A 135 -14.04 18.25 4.19
CA GLN A 135 -15.49 18.08 4.16
C GLN A 135 -15.97 17.68 2.76
N GLN A 136 -15.51 18.34 1.71
CA GLN A 136 -15.84 18.00 0.32
C GLN A 136 -15.36 16.58 -0.04
N ARG A 137 -14.16 16.20 0.38
CA ARG A 137 -13.61 14.86 0.13
C ARG A 137 -14.43 13.76 0.80
N MET A 138 -14.89 13.98 2.04
CA MET A 138 -15.73 13.03 2.77
C MET A 138 -17.13 12.92 2.15
N THR A 139 -17.77 14.05 1.82
CA THR A 139 -19.07 14.08 1.13
C THR A 139 -18.99 13.38 -0.23
N GLY A 140 -17.94 13.63 -1.01
CA GLY A 140 -17.72 12.94 -2.28
C GLY A 140 -17.51 11.44 -2.14
N GLN A 141 -16.99 10.97 -1.01
CA GLN A 141 -16.91 9.53 -0.74
C GLN A 141 -18.29 8.91 -0.48
N GLU A 142 -19.15 9.61 0.24
CA GLU A 142 -20.53 9.16 0.48
C GLU A 142 -21.33 9.11 -0.83
N THR A 143 -21.24 10.15 -1.67
CA THR A 143 -21.87 10.17 -3.00
C THR A 143 -21.38 8.98 -3.84
N ARG A 144 -20.08 8.73 -3.85
CA ARG A 144 -19.50 7.60 -4.56
C ARG A 144 -20.01 6.25 -4.08
N ASN A 145 -20.17 6.07 -2.76
CA ASN A 145 -20.69 4.83 -2.21
C ASN A 145 -22.14 4.60 -2.69
N LYS A 146 -23.00 5.61 -2.62
CA LYS A 146 -24.38 5.53 -3.14
C LYS A 146 -24.45 5.14 -4.61
N LEU A 147 -23.58 5.74 -5.44
CA LEU A 147 -23.50 5.40 -6.86
C LEU A 147 -23.07 3.95 -7.09
N THR A 148 -22.02 3.49 -6.36
CA THR A 148 -21.54 2.09 -6.49
C THR A 148 -22.54 1.08 -5.96
N ASP A 149 -23.29 1.41 -4.90
CA ASP A 149 -24.37 0.58 -4.38
C ASP A 149 -25.49 0.45 -5.43
N TYR A 150 -25.90 1.57 -6.04
CA TYR A 150 -26.86 1.57 -7.15
C TYR A 150 -26.39 0.69 -8.33
N TRP A 151 -25.13 0.79 -8.73
CA TRP A 151 -24.59 -0.06 -9.78
C TRP A 151 -24.65 -1.55 -9.40
N SER A 152 -24.28 -1.88 -8.16
CA SER A 152 -24.35 -3.26 -7.64
C SER A 152 -25.76 -3.82 -7.68
N GLU A 153 -26.76 -3.03 -7.24
CA GLU A 153 -28.19 -3.40 -7.24
C GLU A 153 -28.75 -3.61 -8.66
N HIS A 154 -28.16 -2.93 -9.67
CA HIS A 154 -28.58 -3.04 -11.08
C HIS A 154 -27.70 -3.98 -11.91
N GLY A 155 -26.92 -4.85 -11.26
CA GLY A 155 -26.21 -5.94 -11.91
C GLY A 155 -24.94 -5.51 -12.64
N VAL A 156 -24.40 -4.32 -12.38
CA VAL A 156 -23.09 -3.91 -12.91
C VAL A 156 -21.98 -4.69 -12.20
N GLU A 157 -21.09 -5.29 -12.99
CA GLU A 157 -19.99 -6.10 -12.47
C GLU A 157 -18.92 -5.24 -11.80
N GLN A 158 -18.63 -5.55 -10.54
CA GLN A 158 -17.56 -4.87 -9.80
C GLN A 158 -16.20 -5.11 -10.46
N GLY A 159 -15.36 -4.10 -10.48
CA GLY A 159 -14.04 -4.13 -11.10
C GLY A 159 -14.06 -3.46 -12.48
N ARG A 160 -14.12 -4.23 -13.55
CA ARG A 160 -13.98 -3.71 -14.93
C ARG A 160 -15.09 -2.71 -15.32
N GLU A 161 -16.35 -3.05 -15.10
CA GLU A 161 -17.47 -2.19 -15.48
C GLU A 161 -17.52 -0.92 -14.63
N TYR A 162 -17.26 -1.04 -13.31
CA TYR A 162 -17.11 0.12 -12.43
C TYR A 162 -16.00 1.07 -12.91
N ALA A 163 -14.88 0.53 -13.38
CA ALA A 163 -13.79 1.34 -13.92
C ALA A 163 -14.19 2.07 -15.21
N ILE A 164 -14.91 1.39 -16.11
CA ILE A 164 -15.42 1.98 -17.35
C ILE A 164 -16.40 3.11 -17.03
N LEU A 165 -17.41 2.86 -16.22
CA LEU A 165 -18.43 3.86 -15.85
C LEU A 165 -17.82 5.04 -15.12
N THR A 166 -16.90 4.78 -14.18
CA THR A 166 -16.16 5.85 -13.49
C THR A 166 -15.40 6.71 -14.46
N ASN A 167 -14.75 6.10 -15.44
CA ASN A 167 -13.97 6.84 -16.44
C ASN A 167 -14.86 7.67 -17.37
N LEU A 168 -16.03 7.15 -17.77
CA LEU A 168 -17.03 7.90 -18.55
C LEU A 168 -17.52 9.12 -17.80
N ILE A 169 -18.00 8.95 -16.55
CA ILE A 169 -18.46 10.06 -15.70
C ILE A 169 -17.35 11.10 -15.54
N HIS A 170 -16.11 10.64 -15.32
CA HIS A 170 -14.97 11.54 -15.17
C HIS A 170 -14.69 12.34 -16.44
N GLN A 171 -14.77 11.71 -17.61
CA GLN A 171 -14.55 12.37 -18.91
C GLN A 171 -15.60 13.46 -19.19
N GLU A 172 -16.86 13.25 -18.80
CA GLU A 172 -17.94 14.20 -19.04
C GLU A 172 -17.71 15.55 -18.35
N TRP A 173 -17.23 15.55 -17.10
CA TRP A 173 -16.99 16.79 -16.38
C TRP A 173 -15.55 17.33 -16.55
N ALA A 174 -14.53 16.46 -16.67
CA ALA A 174 -13.13 16.84 -16.70
C ALA A 174 -12.58 17.05 -18.12
N GLY A 175 -13.25 16.52 -19.15
CA GLY A 175 -12.75 16.46 -20.52
C GLY A 175 -11.53 15.52 -20.69
N LEU A 176 -11.20 14.74 -19.67
CA LEU A 176 -10.01 13.87 -19.61
C LEU A 176 -10.38 12.51 -19.03
N SER A 177 -9.70 11.45 -19.46
CA SER A 177 -9.77 10.18 -18.76
C SER A 177 -9.12 10.28 -17.36
N VAL A 178 -9.49 9.39 -16.43
CA VAL A 178 -8.86 9.32 -15.10
C VAL A 178 -7.34 9.16 -15.23
N ALA A 179 -6.86 8.32 -16.15
CA ALA A 179 -5.43 8.11 -16.39
C ALA A 179 -4.73 9.39 -16.90
N ALA A 180 -5.35 10.10 -17.88
CA ALA A 180 -4.81 11.36 -18.39
C ALA A 180 -4.80 12.45 -17.32
N HIS A 181 -5.81 12.51 -16.45
CA HIS A 181 -5.85 13.47 -15.34
C HIS A 181 -4.79 13.15 -14.28
N LYS A 182 -4.56 11.87 -13.94
CA LYS A 182 -3.43 11.47 -13.11
C LYS A 182 -2.09 11.90 -13.71
N ALA A 183 -1.85 11.60 -14.97
CA ALA A 183 -0.63 11.99 -15.67
C ALA A 183 -0.42 13.52 -15.66
N LYS A 184 -1.46 14.32 -15.90
CA LYS A 184 -1.43 15.78 -15.82
C LYS A 184 -1.03 16.29 -14.42
N LYS A 185 -1.40 15.57 -13.37
CA LYS A 185 -1.03 15.89 -11.98
C LYS A 185 0.29 15.24 -11.53
N GLY A 186 1.00 14.52 -12.40
CA GLY A 186 2.25 13.80 -12.05
C GLY A 186 2.05 12.64 -11.10
N LEU A 187 0.88 12.00 -11.12
CA LEU A 187 0.52 10.89 -10.25
C LEU A 187 0.73 9.55 -10.97
N GLU A 188 1.29 8.58 -10.25
CA GLU A 188 1.43 7.19 -10.71
C GLU A 188 0.31 6.31 -10.14
N SER A 189 0.51 5.79 -8.92
CA SER A 189 -0.42 4.89 -8.24
C SER A 189 -1.35 5.58 -7.21
N GLN A 190 -1.12 6.87 -6.94
CA GLN A 190 -1.87 7.60 -5.91
C GLN A 190 -3.34 7.75 -6.28
N ASN A 191 -4.19 7.91 -5.27
CA ASN A 191 -5.61 8.19 -5.48
C ASN A 191 -5.77 9.61 -6.05
N LEU A 192 -6.35 9.73 -7.25
CA LEU A 192 -6.56 11.02 -7.92
C LEU A 192 -7.33 12.02 -7.06
N ARG A 193 -8.37 11.56 -6.33
CA ARG A 193 -9.23 12.45 -5.52
C ARG A 193 -8.48 13.12 -4.37
N ASP A 194 -7.46 12.48 -3.82
CA ASP A 194 -6.63 13.08 -2.75
C ASP A 194 -5.71 14.19 -3.27
N HIS A 195 -5.59 14.32 -4.60
CA HIS A 195 -4.81 15.35 -5.30
C HIS A 195 -5.68 16.34 -6.09
N MET A 196 -7.00 16.27 -5.94
CA MET A 196 -7.94 17.22 -6.53
C MET A 196 -8.02 18.52 -5.70
N SER A 197 -8.33 19.63 -6.37
CA SER A 197 -8.76 20.86 -5.74
C SER A 197 -10.20 20.73 -5.18
N GLU A 198 -10.63 21.68 -4.35
CA GLU A 198 -12.01 21.71 -3.85
C GLU A 198 -13.03 21.74 -5.01
N ALA A 199 -12.77 22.53 -6.06
CA ALA A 199 -13.65 22.63 -7.22
C ALA A 199 -13.75 21.29 -7.97
N GLU A 200 -12.62 20.62 -8.21
CA GLU A 200 -12.60 19.29 -8.84
C GLU A 200 -13.36 18.25 -8.02
N LEU A 201 -13.26 18.30 -6.68
CA LEU A 201 -14.03 17.40 -5.79
C LEU A 201 -15.55 17.66 -5.89
N ILE A 202 -15.96 18.94 -5.96
CA ILE A 202 -17.35 19.33 -6.12
C ILE A 202 -17.90 18.84 -7.46
N PHE A 203 -17.20 19.12 -8.58
CA PHE A 203 -17.63 18.64 -9.90
C PHE A 203 -17.67 17.13 -9.99
N THR A 204 -16.72 16.42 -9.39
CA THR A 204 -16.74 14.96 -9.32
C THR A 204 -17.99 14.46 -8.59
N ALA A 205 -18.30 15.03 -7.42
CA ALA A 205 -19.46 14.63 -6.64
C ALA A 205 -20.79 14.95 -7.36
N LEU A 206 -20.88 16.09 -8.05
CA LEU A 206 -22.06 16.45 -8.86
C LEU A 206 -22.26 15.51 -10.06
N ALA A 207 -21.19 15.09 -10.69
CA ALA A 207 -21.28 14.16 -11.82
C ALA A 207 -21.59 12.72 -11.40
N GLU A 208 -21.42 12.39 -10.11
CA GLU A 208 -21.72 11.08 -9.52
C GLU A 208 -23.12 11.03 -8.85
N LEU A 209 -23.87 12.14 -8.79
CA LEU A 209 -25.26 12.21 -8.33
C LEU A 209 -26.24 11.73 -9.42
#